data_62a4d40ce3a914e8ce3c803e07bce846
#
_entry.id   62a4d40ce3a914e8ce3c803e07bce846
#
_cell.length_a   1.000
_cell.length_b   1.000
_cell.length_c   1.000
_cell.angle_alpha   90.00
_cell.angle_beta   90.00
_cell.angle_gamma   90.00
#
_symmetry.space_group_name_H-M   'P 1'
#
loop_
_entity.id
_entity.type
_entity.pdbx_description
1 polymer ?
#
loop_
_entity_poly.entity_id
_entity_poly.type
_entity_poly.pdbx_seq_one_letter_code
_entity_poly.pdbx_strand_id
1 'polypeptide(L)'
;MKKQKGYSFLVFIFFALMMVQITKAQTNNIKNDVFWNTKDGKPIYSQGGGIFKFADPKTGIKKYYWYGVQYAEADKYRIDPSITQPRSTFESVTCYSSTDLVNWTFENDVLTKAETNKSGRTWVGRLGVAYMSQLKKYAMFVQHGNQVLITLSDSPTGKFTWHQKINMEPMIGTTNTGDQTVFTDEDTGKSYLVYSYGKGRNKIYVSEIGVKDGKVNLLDCTQIFKGESREGNCMFKYKGKYYMFASNIYGWDGSLAYYLVSDNIRGPYMPTNQMLVMKGSEADYAHITQTGFFVNIKGSEQETVIYCGDRWADFAGNGLGYNQWFPLSFEGKTPYFNSLNSWNLDATTGKWNVAADNDYVKNGSFEADRKRIPSVVKPVQTQLTGWATQIIAGNKISLDSANSPDLNYFNTEADRKEVIGEKSLYINDKVNFKRKVFQIITSTPYVKLADGTYTLTAKVKNNNGFNKLEMYALSGGKNFNYVLKDENANWQSITIKNIIIKAGKVEIGFLADGKANAFCRVDDVSLVKVQ
;
A
#
# COMPACT_ATOMS: atom_id res chain seq x y z
N MET A 1 94.29 -4.87 -18.99
CA MET A 1 93.10 -4.07 -19.41
C MET A 1 91.83 -4.92 -19.27
N LYS A 2 91.06 -4.73 -18.18
CA LYS A 2 89.84 -5.47 -17.92
C LYS A 2 88.62 -4.59 -18.31
N LYS A 3 87.79 -5.07 -19.22
CA LYS A 3 86.51 -4.45 -19.57
C LYS A 3 85.43 -4.87 -18.54
N GLN A 4 84.88 -3.88 -17.82
CA GLN A 4 83.73 -4.04 -16.99
C GLN A 4 82.45 -3.99 -17.88
N LYS A 5 81.61 -5.01 -17.77
CA LYS A 5 80.26 -5.02 -18.34
C LYS A 5 79.28 -4.51 -17.29
N GLY A 6 78.59 -3.40 -17.60
CA GLY A 6 77.51 -2.87 -16.79
C GLY A 6 76.19 -3.65 -17.10
N TYR A 7 75.57 -4.11 -16.06
CA TYR A 7 74.21 -4.66 -16.14
C TYR A 7 73.20 -3.55 -15.80
N SER A 8 72.36 -3.17 -16.78
CA SER A 8 71.21 -2.31 -16.54
C SER A 8 70.06 -3.17 -15.96
N PHE A 9 69.66 -2.86 -14.75
CA PHE A 9 68.45 -3.45 -14.11
C PHE A 9 67.24 -2.63 -14.50
N LEU A 10 66.37 -3.16 -15.37
CA LEU A 10 65.10 -2.58 -15.69
C LEU A 10 64.10 -3.03 -14.59
N VAL A 11 63.70 -2.09 -13.74
CA VAL A 11 62.63 -2.28 -12.76
C VAL A 11 61.30 -2.06 -13.46
N PHE A 12 60.56 -3.11 -13.72
CA PHE A 12 59.17 -3.04 -14.15
C PHE A 12 58.26 -2.76 -12.93
N ILE A 13 57.80 -1.53 -12.80
CA ILE A 13 56.78 -1.17 -11.83
C ILE A 13 55.42 -1.58 -12.42
N PHE A 14 54.87 -2.68 -11.94
CA PHE A 14 53.48 -3.08 -12.21
C PHE A 14 52.55 -2.20 -11.38
N PHE A 15 51.95 -1.18 -11.99
CA PHE A 15 50.84 -0.45 -11.42
C PHE A 15 49.59 -1.34 -11.53
N ALA A 16 49.25 -2.06 -10.45
CA ALA A 16 47.98 -2.72 -10.31
C ALA A 16 46.90 -1.64 -10.08
N LEU A 17 46.18 -1.26 -11.13
CA LEU A 17 44.92 -0.50 -10.98
C LEU A 17 43.92 -1.39 -10.22
N MET A 18 43.82 -1.22 -8.91
CA MET A 18 42.68 -1.66 -8.16
C MET A 18 41.47 -0.81 -8.63
N MET A 19 40.66 -1.34 -9.52
CA MET A 19 39.33 -0.83 -9.72
C MET A 19 38.55 -1.09 -8.42
N VAL A 20 38.46 -0.06 -7.59
CA VAL A 20 37.47 -0.05 -6.50
C VAL A 20 36.11 -0.03 -7.16
N GLN A 21 35.51 -1.21 -7.29
CA GLN A 21 34.07 -1.30 -7.56
C GLN A 21 33.38 -0.69 -6.33
N ILE A 22 32.92 0.54 -6.47
CA ILE A 22 31.97 1.12 -5.53
C ILE A 22 30.70 0.30 -5.69
N THR A 23 30.62 -0.81 -4.95
CA THR A 23 29.34 -1.49 -4.74
C THR A 23 28.48 -0.47 -4.00
N LYS A 24 27.49 0.12 -4.71
CA LYS A 24 26.40 0.83 -4.03
C LYS A 24 25.90 -0.11 -2.94
N ALA A 25 25.98 0.32 -1.69
CA ALA A 25 25.42 -0.43 -0.58
C ALA A 25 23.97 -0.76 -0.94
N GLN A 26 23.65 -2.04 -0.92
CA GLN A 26 22.32 -2.52 -1.22
C GLN A 26 21.38 -1.95 -0.14
N THR A 27 20.39 -1.14 -0.55
CA THR A 27 19.44 -0.58 0.40
C THR A 27 18.56 -1.71 0.92
N ASN A 28 18.24 -1.68 2.20
CA ASN A 28 17.27 -2.56 2.82
C ASN A 28 15.99 -1.79 3.24
N ASN A 29 15.86 -0.54 2.77
CA ASN A 29 14.79 0.38 3.12
C ASN A 29 13.61 0.23 2.16
N ILE A 30 12.41 0.09 2.73
CA ILE A 30 11.12 0.20 2.04
C ILE A 30 10.53 1.55 2.43
N LYS A 31 10.30 2.40 1.44
CA LYS A 31 9.72 3.72 1.61
C LYS A 31 8.35 3.79 0.94
N ASN A 32 7.33 4.09 1.72
CA ASN A 32 5.96 4.28 1.27
C ASN A 32 5.71 5.73 0.81
N ASP A 33 4.57 6.01 0.21
CA ASP A 33 4.15 7.31 -0.33
C ASP A 33 5.07 7.88 -1.42
N VAL A 34 5.83 7.02 -2.09
CA VAL A 34 6.70 7.37 -3.20
C VAL A 34 6.58 6.36 -4.35
N PHE A 35 6.88 6.79 -5.55
CA PHE A 35 7.04 5.88 -6.69
C PHE A 35 8.34 5.10 -6.57
N TRP A 36 8.25 3.79 -6.71
CA TRP A 36 9.42 2.92 -6.62
C TRP A 36 10.14 2.77 -7.95
N ASN A 37 11.44 2.50 -7.84
CA ASN A 37 12.31 2.17 -8.96
C ASN A 37 12.96 0.80 -8.77
N THR A 38 13.30 0.19 -9.88
CA THR A 38 14.20 -0.96 -9.92
C THR A 38 15.63 -0.56 -9.48
N LYS A 39 16.48 -1.54 -9.21
CA LYS A 39 17.89 -1.28 -8.81
C LYS A 39 18.71 -0.50 -9.86
N ASP A 40 18.29 -0.54 -11.13
CA ASP A 40 18.88 0.19 -12.24
C ASP A 40 18.18 1.53 -12.53
N GLY A 41 17.27 1.96 -11.64
CA GLY A 41 16.63 3.27 -11.67
C GLY A 41 15.41 3.38 -12.58
N LYS A 42 14.94 2.29 -13.18
CA LYS A 42 13.73 2.29 -14.01
C LYS A 42 12.46 2.28 -13.14
N PRO A 43 11.37 2.90 -13.59
CA PRO A 43 10.10 2.86 -12.88
C PRO A 43 9.58 1.44 -12.64
N ILE A 44 8.96 1.23 -11.48
CA ILE A 44 8.17 0.03 -11.21
C ILE A 44 6.70 0.36 -11.43
N TYR A 45 6.05 -0.39 -12.32
CA TYR A 45 4.61 -0.36 -12.56
C TYR A 45 4.04 -1.74 -12.26
N SER A 46 3.33 -1.89 -11.14
CA SER A 46 2.75 -3.17 -10.73
C SER A 46 1.57 -2.91 -9.80
N GLN A 47 0.36 -2.88 -10.35
CA GLN A 47 -0.87 -2.62 -9.61
C GLN A 47 -1.76 -3.86 -9.57
N GLY A 48 -2.47 -4.06 -8.45
CA GLY A 48 -3.49 -5.10 -8.32
C GLY A 48 -3.00 -6.54 -8.45
N GLY A 49 -1.70 -6.76 -8.35
CA GLY A 49 -1.06 -8.06 -8.57
C GLY A 49 -0.72 -8.83 -7.31
N GLY A 50 0.43 -9.54 -7.35
CA GLY A 50 0.93 -10.30 -6.22
C GLY A 50 2.39 -10.71 -6.38
N ILE A 51 2.99 -11.14 -5.27
CA ILE A 51 4.35 -11.67 -5.22
C ILE A 51 4.31 -13.17 -4.94
N PHE A 52 5.03 -13.93 -5.75
CA PHE A 52 5.08 -15.38 -5.67
C PHE A 52 6.53 -15.86 -5.65
N LYS A 53 6.79 -16.95 -4.94
CA LYS A 53 8.13 -17.47 -4.74
C LYS A 53 8.34 -18.74 -5.58
N PHE A 54 9.21 -18.64 -6.56
CA PHE A 54 9.53 -19.78 -7.44
C PHE A 54 11.04 -19.99 -7.52
N ALA A 55 11.45 -21.22 -7.84
CA ALA A 55 12.82 -21.51 -8.22
C ALA A 55 13.14 -20.85 -9.57
N ASP A 56 14.24 -20.15 -9.64
CA ASP A 56 14.78 -19.63 -10.90
C ASP A 56 15.14 -20.80 -11.81
N PRO A 57 14.60 -20.88 -13.03
CA PRO A 57 14.81 -22.03 -13.92
C PRO A 57 16.28 -22.30 -14.29
N LYS A 58 17.14 -21.27 -14.22
CA LYS A 58 18.54 -21.36 -14.60
C LYS A 58 19.45 -21.77 -13.43
N THR A 59 19.13 -21.27 -12.23
CA THR A 59 20.01 -21.43 -11.06
C THR A 59 19.43 -22.35 -9.98
N GLY A 60 18.14 -22.66 -10.03
CA GLY A 60 17.42 -23.38 -8.99
C GLY A 60 17.19 -22.58 -7.69
N ILE A 61 17.75 -21.37 -7.60
CA ILE A 61 17.61 -20.51 -6.41
C ILE A 61 16.19 -19.95 -6.36
N LYS A 62 15.55 -20.03 -5.19
CA LYS A 62 14.22 -19.42 -4.98
C LYS A 62 14.35 -17.90 -5.00
N LYS A 63 13.50 -17.25 -5.82
CA LYS A 63 13.35 -15.80 -5.93
C LYS A 63 11.89 -15.40 -5.73
N TYR A 64 11.67 -14.16 -5.38
CA TYR A 64 10.36 -13.52 -5.41
C TYR A 64 10.11 -12.95 -6.80
N TYR A 65 8.93 -13.21 -7.35
CA TYR A 65 8.47 -12.68 -8.63
C TYR A 65 7.21 -11.86 -8.39
N TRP A 66 7.27 -10.59 -8.71
CA TRP A 66 6.17 -9.64 -8.54
C TRP A 66 5.51 -9.38 -9.87
N TYR A 67 4.24 -9.73 -9.96
CA TYR A 67 3.41 -9.49 -11.14
C TYR A 67 2.35 -8.46 -10.82
N GLY A 68 2.06 -7.56 -11.76
CA GLY A 68 1.01 -6.56 -11.64
C GLY A 68 0.74 -5.84 -12.94
N VAL A 69 -0.32 -5.06 -12.96
CA VAL A 69 -0.78 -4.36 -14.16
C VAL A 69 0.02 -3.08 -14.33
N GLN A 70 0.44 -2.84 -15.57
CA GLN A 70 0.88 -1.54 -16.07
C GLN A 70 -0.21 -0.91 -16.92
N TYR A 71 -0.46 0.37 -16.71
CA TYR A 71 -1.35 1.19 -17.51
C TYR A 71 -0.58 2.11 -18.44
N ALA A 72 -1.13 2.38 -19.63
CA ALA A 72 -0.49 3.24 -20.63
C ALA A 72 -0.28 4.69 -20.13
N GLU A 73 -1.09 5.12 -19.18
CA GLU A 73 -1.04 6.47 -18.60
C GLU A 73 -0.07 6.58 -17.40
N ALA A 74 0.55 5.47 -16.99
CA ALA A 74 1.36 5.41 -15.75
C ALA A 74 2.57 6.36 -15.75
N ASP A 75 3.27 6.51 -16.88
CA ASP A 75 4.39 7.46 -17.01
C ASP A 75 3.94 8.91 -16.82
N LYS A 76 2.79 9.29 -17.40
CA LYS A 76 2.24 10.64 -17.28
C LYS A 76 1.87 10.95 -15.83
N TYR A 77 1.20 10.00 -15.17
CA TYR A 77 0.84 10.14 -13.76
C TYR A 77 2.07 10.26 -12.87
N ARG A 78 3.11 9.47 -13.14
CA ARG A 78 4.36 9.51 -12.38
C ARG A 78 5.11 10.84 -12.53
N ILE A 79 5.09 11.44 -13.71
CA ILE A 79 5.73 12.75 -13.99
C ILE A 79 4.96 13.88 -13.30
N ASP A 80 3.63 13.84 -13.36
CA ASP A 80 2.76 14.83 -12.74
C ASP A 80 1.53 14.16 -12.12
N PRO A 81 1.61 13.72 -10.84
CA PRO A 81 0.50 13.06 -10.16
C PRO A 81 -0.67 13.99 -9.82
N SER A 82 -0.59 15.28 -10.13
CA SER A 82 -1.70 16.24 -9.95
C SER A 82 -2.77 16.14 -11.05
N ILE A 83 -2.42 15.59 -12.22
CA ILE A 83 -3.26 15.63 -13.43
C ILE A 83 -4.47 14.71 -13.28
N THR A 84 -5.65 15.24 -13.58
CA THR A 84 -6.85 14.45 -13.76
C THR A 84 -6.76 13.66 -15.06
N GLN A 85 -6.97 12.36 -15.01
CA GLN A 85 -6.98 11.48 -16.18
C GLN A 85 -8.35 10.83 -16.33
N PRO A 86 -8.88 10.73 -17.55
CA PRO A 86 -10.24 10.22 -17.78
C PRO A 86 -10.37 8.71 -17.57
N ARG A 87 -9.25 7.98 -17.65
CA ARG A 87 -9.21 6.51 -17.54
C ARG A 87 -7.79 6.00 -17.37
N SER A 88 -7.67 4.76 -16.94
CA SER A 88 -6.45 3.94 -17.04
C SER A 88 -6.67 2.84 -18.09
N THR A 89 -5.74 2.72 -19.04
CA THR A 89 -5.80 1.75 -20.13
C THR A 89 -4.80 0.63 -19.90
N PHE A 90 -5.29 -0.61 -19.82
CA PHE A 90 -4.41 -1.77 -19.70
C PHE A 90 -3.35 -1.81 -20.80
N GLU A 91 -2.08 -1.93 -20.42
CA GLU A 91 -0.95 -2.06 -21.35
C GLU A 91 -0.38 -3.48 -21.32
N SER A 92 0.08 -3.92 -20.15
CA SER A 92 0.65 -5.24 -19.93
C SER A 92 0.52 -5.69 -18.48
N VAL A 93 0.83 -6.95 -18.22
CA VAL A 93 1.25 -7.40 -16.88
C VAL A 93 2.76 -7.46 -16.88
N THR A 94 3.37 -6.71 -15.98
CA THR A 94 4.82 -6.68 -15.75
C THR A 94 5.26 -7.81 -14.85
N CYS A 95 6.52 -8.21 -14.93
CA CYS A 95 7.18 -9.12 -14.00
C CYS A 95 8.49 -8.52 -13.53
N TYR A 96 8.66 -8.47 -12.21
CA TYR A 96 9.92 -8.09 -11.56
C TYR A 96 10.41 -9.26 -10.71
N SER A 97 11.72 -9.40 -10.52
CA SER A 97 12.30 -10.36 -9.59
C SER A 97 13.17 -9.73 -8.53
N SER A 98 13.21 -10.35 -7.35
CA SER A 98 14.04 -9.95 -6.22
C SER A 98 14.43 -11.16 -5.37
N THR A 99 15.56 -11.05 -4.67
CA THR A 99 15.97 -12.01 -3.63
C THR A 99 15.73 -11.49 -2.22
N ASP A 100 15.43 -10.19 -2.07
CA ASP A 100 15.35 -9.48 -0.78
C ASP A 100 14.07 -8.65 -0.59
N LEU A 101 13.17 -8.62 -1.59
CA LEU A 101 11.92 -7.85 -1.60
C LEU A 101 12.08 -6.32 -1.62
N VAL A 102 13.30 -5.82 -1.64
CA VAL A 102 13.62 -4.38 -1.66
C VAL A 102 14.21 -3.98 -2.99
N ASN A 103 15.16 -4.78 -3.49
CA ASN A 103 15.88 -4.49 -4.72
C ASN A 103 15.31 -5.31 -5.88
N TRP A 104 14.58 -4.66 -6.76
CA TRP A 104 13.86 -5.29 -7.87
C TRP A 104 14.57 -5.14 -9.20
N THR A 105 14.49 -6.20 -10.01
CA THR A 105 14.92 -6.21 -11.40
C THR A 105 13.70 -6.37 -12.29
N PHE A 106 13.54 -5.55 -13.32
CA PHE A 106 12.54 -5.76 -14.35
C PHE A 106 12.94 -6.96 -15.22
N GLU A 107 12.03 -7.90 -15.38
CA GLU A 107 12.27 -9.12 -16.16
C GLU A 107 11.59 -9.05 -17.53
N ASN A 108 10.29 -8.73 -17.57
CA ASN A 108 9.52 -8.75 -18.82
C ASN A 108 8.11 -8.19 -18.63
N ASP A 109 7.49 -7.79 -19.75
CA ASP A 109 6.03 -7.68 -19.91
C ASP A 109 5.49 -9.06 -20.25
N VAL A 110 4.95 -9.76 -19.26
CA VAL A 110 4.66 -11.20 -19.35
C VAL A 110 3.28 -11.51 -19.95
N LEU A 111 2.31 -10.60 -19.86
CA LEU A 111 1.00 -10.75 -20.49
C LEU A 111 0.63 -9.44 -21.23
N THR A 112 0.28 -9.55 -22.49
CA THR A 112 0.03 -8.41 -23.37
C THR A 112 -1.44 -8.29 -23.79
N LYS A 113 -1.82 -7.14 -24.34
CA LYS A 113 -3.15 -6.91 -24.95
C LYS A 113 -3.52 -7.95 -26.00
N ALA A 114 -2.56 -8.43 -26.77
CA ALA A 114 -2.81 -9.43 -27.82
C ALA A 114 -3.35 -10.74 -27.24
N GLU A 115 -2.86 -11.15 -26.07
CA GLU A 115 -3.34 -12.36 -25.39
C GLU A 115 -4.69 -12.14 -24.69
N THR A 116 -4.89 -10.99 -24.04
CA THR A 116 -6.17 -10.69 -23.38
C THR A 116 -7.31 -10.46 -24.38
N ASN A 117 -7.02 -9.88 -25.53
CA ASN A 117 -7.99 -9.66 -26.62
C ASN A 117 -8.59 -10.96 -27.19
N LYS A 118 -7.91 -12.10 -27.07
CA LYS A 118 -8.45 -13.40 -27.46
C LYS A 118 -9.73 -13.77 -26.70
N SER A 119 -9.97 -13.15 -25.55
CA SER A 119 -11.21 -13.29 -24.79
C SER A 119 -12.32 -12.30 -25.17
N GLY A 120 -12.05 -11.35 -26.07
CA GLY A 120 -12.95 -10.28 -26.43
C GLY A 120 -12.94 -9.08 -25.48
N ARG A 121 -11.96 -8.98 -24.57
CA ARG A 121 -11.80 -7.87 -23.61
C ARG A 121 -10.32 -7.60 -23.36
N THR A 122 -9.98 -6.33 -23.09
CA THR A 122 -8.61 -5.92 -22.77
C THR A 122 -8.36 -5.65 -21.30
N TRP A 123 -9.41 -5.32 -20.53
CA TRP A 123 -9.24 -4.96 -19.13
C TRP A 123 -8.77 -6.16 -18.28
N VAL A 124 -7.80 -5.91 -17.42
CA VAL A 124 -7.22 -6.85 -16.47
C VAL A 124 -7.33 -6.23 -15.06
N GLY A 125 -7.91 -6.98 -14.15
CA GLY A 125 -7.97 -6.62 -12.74
C GLY A 125 -6.93 -7.38 -11.92
N ARG A 126 -7.32 -7.88 -10.73
CA ARG A 126 -6.42 -8.61 -9.83
C ARG A 126 -5.99 -9.93 -10.43
N LEU A 127 -4.75 -10.33 -10.13
CA LEU A 127 -4.12 -11.52 -10.70
C LEU A 127 -3.22 -12.24 -9.68
N GLY A 128 -2.90 -13.50 -10.02
CA GLY A 128 -1.94 -14.27 -9.26
C GLY A 128 -1.39 -15.44 -10.08
N VAL A 129 -0.26 -16.01 -9.67
CA VAL A 129 0.45 -17.04 -10.40
C VAL A 129 0.68 -18.29 -9.54
N ALA A 130 0.42 -19.48 -10.10
CA ALA A 130 0.71 -20.76 -9.50
C ALA A 130 1.63 -21.59 -10.41
N TYR A 131 2.53 -22.39 -9.83
CA TYR A 131 3.30 -23.39 -10.57
C TYR A 131 2.53 -24.70 -10.63
N MET A 132 2.30 -25.19 -11.84
CA MET A 132 1.58 -26.44 -12.13
C MET A 132 2.58 -27.56 -12.41
N SER A 133 2.96 -28.31 -11.38
CA SER A 133 4.00 -29.34 -11.45
C SER A 133 3.69 -30.44 -12.48
N GLN A 134 2.41 -30.84 -12.60
CA GLN A 134 1.96 -31.87 -13.56
C GLN A 134 2.17 -31.43 -15.02
N LEU A 135 2.08 -30.12 -15.31
CA LEU A 135 2.28 -29.56 -16.65
C LEU A 135 3.66 -28.95 -16.82
N LYS A 136 4.43 -28.84 -15.74
CA LYS A 136 5.71 -28.09 -15.68
C LYS A 136 5.57 -26.65 -16.22
N LYS A 137 4.43 -25.97 -15.92
CA LYS A 137 4.12 -24.64 -16.40
C LYS A 137 3.69 -23.74 -15.25
N TYR A 138 3.83 -22.44 -15.46
CA TYR A 138 3.28 -21.39 -14.61
C TYR A 138 1.91 -20.98 -15.14
N ALA A 139 0.90 -20.97 -14.29
CA ALA A 139 -0.45 -20.58 -14.64
C ALA A 139 -0.77 -19.25 -13.97
N MET A 140 -1.09 -18.23 -14.75
CA MET A 140 -1.56 -16.94 -14.26
C MET A 140 -3.08 -16.92 -14.32
N PHE A 141 -3.69 -16.62 -13.18
CA PHE A 141 -5.13 -16.42 -12.99
C PHE A 141 -5.40 -14.93 -12.98
N VAL A 142 -6.25 -14.46 -13.86
CA VAL A 142 -6.52 -13.03 -14.08
C VAL A 142 -8.01 -12.78 -13.94
N GLN A 143 -8.38 -11.79 -13.10
CA GLN A 143 -9.72 -11.21 -13.12
C GLN A 143 -9.88 -10.42 -14.42
N HIS A 144 -10.72 -10.93 -15.31
CA HIS A 144 -10.84 -10.41 -16.66
C HIS A 144 -12.30 -10.10 -16.99
N GLY A 145 -12.69 -8.87 -16.77
CA GLY A 145 -14.08 -8.45 -16.95
C GLY A 145 -15.05 -9.28 -16.12
N ASN A 146 -14.78 -9.44 -14.83
CA ASN A 146 -15.56 -10.27 -13.88
C ASN A 146 -15.58 -11.78 -14.18
N GLN A 147 -14.59 -12.30 -14.91
CA GLN A 147 -14.39 -13.73 -15.19
C GLN A 147 -12.96 -14.13 -14.88
N VAL A 148 -12.69 -15.42 -14.76
CA VAL A 148 -11.35 -15.96 -14.51
C VAL A 148 -10.72 -16.40 -15.82
N LEU A 149 -9.73 -15.64 -16.28
CA LEU A 149 -8.88 -16.02 -17.41
C LEU A 149 -7.67 -16.77 -16.90
N ILE A 150 -7.27 -17.84 -17.57
CA ILE A 150 -6.02 -18.57 -17.30
C ILE A 150 -5.11 -18.45 -18.51
N THR A 151 -3.86 -18.09 -18.25
CA THR A 151 -2.78 -18.07 -19.23
C THR A 151 -1.61 -18.88 -18.72
N LEU A 152 -0.79 -19.47 -19.59
CA LEU A 152 0.32 -20.35 -19.25
C LEU A 152 1.65 -19.83 -19.79
N SER A 153 2.72 -20.12 -19.04
CA SER A 153 4.10 -19.86 -19.44
C SER A 153 5.03 -21.01 -19.03
N ASP A 154 6.13 -21.20 -19.77
CA ASP A 154 7.18 -22.18 -19.45
C ASP A 154 8.15 -21.70 -18.37
N SER A 155 8.17 -20.40 -18.07
CA SER A 155 9.02 -19.83 -17.03
C SER A 155 8.30 -18.71 -16.28
N PRO A 156 8.73 -18.36 -15.05
CA PRO A 156 8.10 -17.28 -14.28
C PRO A 156 8.23 -15.91 -14.97
N THR A 157 9.24 -15.72 -15.80
CA THR A 157 9.50 -14.47 -16.53
C THR A 157 9.16 -14.54 -18.02
N GLY A 158 8.63 -15.69 -18.49
CA GLY A 158 8.24 -15.90 -19.88
C GLY A 158 6.91 -15.25 -20.25
N LYS A 159 6.61 -15.27 -21.54
CA LYS A 159 5.29 -14.81 -22.04
C LYS A 159 4.21 -15.79 -21.60
N PHE A 160 3.18 -15.26 -20.98
CA PHE A 160 1.96 -16.00 -20.66
C PHE A 160 1.01 -15.92 -21.85
N THR A 161 0.64 -17.09 -22.34
CA THR A 161 -0.25 -17.22 -23.51
C THR A 161 -1.62 -17.73 -23.09
N TRP A 162 -2.63 -17.40 -23.88
CA TRP A 162 -4.00 -17.82 -23.64
C TRP A 162 -4.08 -19.35 -23.42
N HIS A 163 -4.79 -19.74 -22.38
CA HIS A 163 -5.09 -21.16 -22.11
C HIS A 163 -6.59 -21.41 -22.12
N GLN A 164 -7.33 -20.82 -21.18
CA GLN A 164 -8.80 -20.94 -21.14
C GLN A 164 -9.42 -19.86 -20.23
N LYS A 165 -10.75 -19.80 -20.29
CA LYS A 165 -11.60 -19.04 -19.38
C LYS A 165 -12.46 -20.03 -18.60
N ILE A 166 -12.52 -19.90 -17.28
CA ILE A 166 -13.35 -20.75 -16.44
C ILE A 166 -14.78 -20.22 -16.42
N ASN A 167 -15.75 -21.10 -16.70
CA ASN A 167 -17.14 -20.84 -16.39
C ASN A 167 -17.38 -21.06 -14.88
N MET A 168 -17.63 -19.98 -14.15
CA MET A 168 -17.84 -20.02 -12.70
C MET A 168 -19.28 -20.34 -12.30
N GLU A 169 -20.22 -20.31 -13.23
CA GLU A 169 -21.66 -20.47 -12.95
C GLU A 169 -22.02 -21.80 -12.26
N PRO A 170 -21.45 -22.95 -12.67
CA PRO A 170 -21.71 -24.22 -11.97
C PRO A 170 -21.23 -24.23 -10.51
N MET A 171 -20.23 -23.42 -10.18
CA MET A 171 -19.62 -23.39 -8.85
C MET A 171 -20.31 -22.40 -7.91
N ILE A 172 -20.63 -21.21 -8.40
CA ILE A 172 -21.11 -20.10 -7.56
C ILE A 172 -22.45 -19.49 -7.99
N GLY A 173 -23.10 -20.05 -9.02
CA GLY A 173 -24.41 -19.59 -9.51
C GLY A 173 -24.37 -18.29 -10.31
N THR A 174 -23.20 -17.88 -10.79
CA THR A 174 -23.00 -16.74 -11.70
C THR A 174 -21.70 -16.88 -12.47
N THR A 175 -21.66 -16.35 -13.69
CA THR A 175 -20.42 -16.28 -14.49
C THR A 175 -19.39 -15.28 -13.91
N ASN A 176 -19.83 -14.37 -13.03
CA ASN A 176 -19.02 -13.26 -12.56
C ASN A 176 -18.34 -13.56 -11.23
N THR A 177 -17.02 -13.30 -11.16
CA THR A 177 -16.28 -13.19 -9.92
C THR A 177 -15.98 -11.71 -9.62
N GLY A 178 -15.79 -11.38 -8.34
CA GLY A 178 -15.16 -10.13 -7.92
C GLY A 178 -13.64 -10.28 -7.87
N ASP A 179 -13.02 -9.51 -6.99
CA ASP A 179 -11.57 -9.56 -6.79
C ASP A 179 -11.08 -10.95 -6.43
N GLN A 180 -9.87 -11.27 -6.85
CA GLN A 180 -9.26 -12.58 -6.66
C GLN A 180 -7.75 -12.48 -6.39
N THR A 181 -7.20 -13.50 -5.75
CA THR A 181 -5.75 -13.71 -5.61
C THR A 181 -5.43 -15.20 -5.67
N VAL A 182 -4.17 -15.53 -5.93
CA VAL A 182 -3.64 -16.87 -5.76
C VAL A 182 -2.88 -16.93 -4.44
N PHE A 183 -3.16 -17.94 -3.63
CA PHE A 183 -2.42 -18.29 -2.44
C PHE A 183 -1.79 -19.67 -2.62
N THR A 184 -0.48 -19.80 -2.37
CA THR A 184 0.21 -21.08 -2.34
C THR A 184 0.58 -21.42 -0.90
N ASP A 185 0.07 -22.54 -0.40
CA ASP A 185 0.46 -23.08 0.89
C ASP A 185 1.83 -23.77 0.75
N GLU A 186 2.89 -23.14 1.23
CA GLU A 186 4.26 -23.65 1.13
C GLU A 186 4.47 -25.00 1.85
N ASP A 187 3.64 -25.32 2.86
CA ASP A 187 3.79 -26.57 3.62
C ASP A 187 3.24 -27.77 2.84
N THR A 188 2.24 -27.56 1.99
CA THR A 188 1.61 -28.61 1.18
C THR A 188 1.99 -28.56 -0.30
N GLY A 189 2.52 -27.42 -0.76
CA GLY A 189 2.79 -27.12 -2.16
C GLY A 189 1.53 -26.89 -3.01
N LYS A 190 0.34 -26.88 -2.40
CA LYS A 190 -0.93 -26.65 -3.08
C LYS A 190 -1.20 -25.17 -3.26
N SER A 191 -1.77 -24.83 -4.42
CA SER A 191 -2.19 -23.46 -4.73
C SER A 191 -3.72 -23.36 -4.77
N TYR A 192 -4.22 -22.20 -4.39
CA TYR A 192 -5.65 -21.93 -4.28
C TYR A 192 -5.99 -20.57 -4.88
N LEU A 193 -7.12 -20.50 -5.57
CA LEU A 193 -7.75 -19.23 -5.94
C LEU A 193 -8.68 -18.80 -4.81
N VAL A 194 -8.48 -17.59 -4.29
CA VAL A 194 -9.37 -16.94 -3.31
C VAL A 194 -10.10 -15.82 -4.04
N TYR A 195 -11.42 -15.82 -4.05
CA TYR A 195 -12.19 -14.90 -4.88
C TYR A 195 -13.55 -14.55 -4.28
N SER A 196 -14.02 -13.34 -4.57
CA SER A 196 -15.34 -12.90 -4.15
C SER A 196 -16.43 -13.21 -5.18
N TYR A 197 -17.66 -13.30 -4.70
CA TYR A 197 -18.86 -13.44 -5.51
C TYR A 197 -19.10 -12.18 -6.35
N GLY A 198 -19.32 -12.31 -7.63
CA GLY A 198 -19.39 -11.19 -8.56
C GLY A 198 -20.62 -10.28 -8.39
N LYS A 199 -21.74 -10.83 -7.86
CA LYS A 199 -22.94 -10.05 -7.56
C LYS A 199 -22.97 -9.69 -6.08
N GLY A 200 -22.86 -8.39 -5.76
CA GLY A 200 -22.93 -7.87 -4.38
C GLY A 200 -21.71 -8.17 -3.52
N ARG A 201 -20.75 -8.98 -3.96
CA ARG A 201 -19.47 -9.28 -3.29
C ARG A 201 -19.58 -9.72 -1.81
N ASN A 202 -20.73 -10.26 -1.44
CA ASN A 202 -21.10 -10.63 -0.06
C ASN A 202 -20.74 -12.08 0.31
N LYS A 203 -19.98 -12.77 -0.55
CA LYS A 203 -19.44 -14.11 -0.32
C LYS A 203 -18.01 -14.18 -0.81
N ILE A 204 -17.19 -14.96 -0.12
CA ILE A 204 -15.82 -15.28 -0.53
C ILE A 204 -15.66 -16.78 -0.60
N TYR A 205 -14.95 -17.23 -1.61
CA TYR A 205 -14.71 -18.65 -1.91
C TYR A 205 -13.23 -18.95 -1.98
N VAL A 206 -12.88 -20.20 -1.73
CA VAL A 206 -11.57 -20.78 -1.99
C VAL A 206 -11.73 -22.02 -2.85
N SER A 207 -10.87 -22.16 -3.86
CA SER A 207 -10.84 -23.32 -4.77
C SER A 207 -9.41 -23.79 -4.96
N GLU A 208 -9.15 -25.09 -4.83
CA GLU A 208 -7.85 -25.68 -5.13
C GLU A 208 -7.58 -25.59 -6.64
N ILE A 209 -6.41 -25.08 -6.99
CA ILE A 209 -5.93 -25.01 -8.37
C ILE A 209 -5.25 -26.33 -8.71
N GLY A 210 -5.62 -26.94 -9.83
CA GLY A 210 -5.03 -28.19 -10.27
C GLY A 210 -5.19 -28.44 -11.75
N VAL A 211 -4.98 -29.69 -12.18
CA VAL A 211 -5.13 -30.11 -13.57
C VAL A 211 -6.28 -31.12 -13.65
N LYS A 212 -7.22 -30.86 -14.56
CA LYS A 212 -8.32 -31.75 -14.90
C LYS A 212 -8.40 -31.85 -16.42
N ASP A 213 -8.45 -33.06 -16.94
CA ASP A 213 -8.50 -33.36 -18.38
C ASP A 213 -7.38 -32.67 -19.20
N GLY A 214 -6.15 -32.66 -18.63
CA GLY A 214 -4.97 -32.04 -19.23
C GLY A 214 -4.95 -30.50 -19.21
N LYS A 215 -5.93 -29.86 -18.59
CA LYS A 215 -6.05 -28.38 -18.48
C LYS A 215 -5.99 -27.92 -17.05
N VAL A 216 -5.41 -26.74 -16.84
CA VAL A 216 -5.44 -26.06 -15.53
C VAL A 216 -6.89 -25.69 -15.20
N ASN A 217 -7.35 -26.04 -14.01
CA ASN A 217 -8.73 -25.83 -13.59
C ASN A 217 -8.83 -25.58 -12.08
N LEU A 218 -10.03 -25.20 -11.61
CA LEU A 218 -10.41 -25.26 -10.20
C LEU A 218 -11.02 -26.63 -9.90
N LEU A 219 -10.48 -27.33 -8.91
CA LEU A 219 -10.86 -28.72 -8.61
C LEU A 219 -12.07 -28.81 -7.69
N ASP A 220 -12.32 -27.76 -6.90
CA ASP A 220 -13.41 -27.66 -5.94
C ASP A 220 -13.86 -26.20 -5.77
N CYS A 221 -14.84 -25.99 -4.88
CA CYS A 221 -15.30 -24.67 -4.50
C CYS A 221 -15.88 -24.71 -3.08
N THR A 222 -15.23 -24.00 -2.16
CA THR A 222 -15.70 -23.87 -0.78
C THR A 222 -16.01 -22.41 -0.46
N GLN A 223 -17.24 -22.14 -0.02
CA GLN A 223 -17.60 -20.82 0.53
C GLN A 223 -17.00 -20.68 1.92
N ILE A 224 -16.09 -19.71 2.11
CA ILE A 224 -15.40 -19.48 3.39
C ILE A 224 -15.94 -18.25 4.14
N PHE A 225 -16.72 -17.41 3.49
CA PHE A 225 -17.37 -16.24 4.08
C PHE A 225 -18.71 -15.95 3.40
N LYS A 226 -19.67 -15.49 4.19
CA LYS A 226 -20.94 -14.90 3.74
C LYS A 226 -21.35 -13.83 4.74
N GLY A 227 -21.44 -12.58 4.29
CA GLY A 227 -21.74 -11.46 5.18
C GLY A 227 -21.86 -10.15 4.42
N GLU A 228 -21.23 -9.11 4.91
CA GLU A 228 -21.16 -7.83 4.22
C GLU A 228 -20.31 -7.92 2.93
N SER A 229 -20.57 -6.98 2.03
CA SER A 229 -19.83 -6.89 0.77
C SER A 229 -18.36 -6.57 1.01
N ARG A 230 -17.47 -7.33 0.34
CA ARG A 230 -16.02 -7.23 0.46
C ARG A 230 -15.32 -7.39 -0.88
N GLU A 231 -14.17 -6.75 -1.03
CA GLU A 231 -13.26 -6.88 -2.17
C GLU A 231 -11.79 -6.87 -1.71
N GLY A 232 -10.83 -6.88 -2.61
CA GLY A 232 -9.43 -6.93 -2.25
C GLY A 232 -9.05 -8.22 -1.49
N ASN A 233 -9.66 -9.36 -1.87
CA ASN A 233 -9.49 -10.62 -1.13
C ASN A 233 -8.08 -11.17 -1.29
N CYS A 234 -7.44 -11.49 -0.18
CA CYS A 234 -6.13 -12.13 -0.17
C CYS A 234 -5.95 -12.99 1.08
N MET A 235 -4.91 -13.81 1.11
CA MET A 235 -4.69 -14.79 2.15
C MET A 235 -3.21 -14.97 2.43
N PHE A 236 -2.88 -15.29 3.68
CA PHE A 236 -1.58 -15.80 4.08
C PHE A 236 -1.72 -16.88 5.15
N LYS A 237 -0.63 -17.63 5.39
CA LYS A 237 -0.53 -18.59 6.50
C LYS A 237 0.57 -18.12 7.46
N TYR A 238 0.25 -18.05 8.74
CA TYR A 238 1.19 -17.67 9.80
C TYR A 238 1.05 -18.60 10.99
N LYS A 239 2.14 -19.22 11.42
CA LYS A 239 2.16 -20.19 12.52
C LYS A 239 1.03 -21.25 12.44
N GLY A 240 0.88 -21.83 11.25
CA GLY A 240 -0.10 -22.89 10.98
C GLY A 240 -1.56 -22.41 10.82
N LYS A 241 -1.87 -21.12 10.98
CA LYS A 241 -3.22 -20.57 10.81
C LYS A 241 -3.34 -19.87 9.46
N TYR A 242 -4.50 -20.00 8.82
CA TYR A 242 -4.87 -19.27 7.59
C TYR A 242 -5.61 -18.00 7.95
N TYR A 243 -5.14 -16.90 7.40
CA TYR A 243 -5.72 -15.57 7.55
C TYR A 243 -6.28 -15.14 6.20
N MET A 244 -7.59 -14.92 6.12
CA MET A 244 -8.26 -14.40 4.95
C MET A 244 -8.58 -12.93 5.21
N PHE A 245 -8.14 -12.07 4.30
CA PHE A 245 -8.32 -10.62 4.36
C PHE A 245 -9.19 -10.10 3.23
N ALA A 246 -9.83 -8.96 3.49
CA ALA A 246 -10.57 -8.21 2.50
C ALA A 246 -10.71 -6.74 2.92
N SER A 247 -11.18 -5.90 2.02
CA SER A 247 -11.51 -4.48 2.21
C SER A 247 -13.00 -4.22 2.02
N ASN A 248 -13.49 -3.03 2.37
CA ASN A 248 -14.78 -2.53 1.92
C ASN A 248 -14.76 -2.23 0.41
N ILE A 249 -15.95 -2.11 -0.17
CA ILE A 249 -16.15 -1.73 -1.58
C ILE A 249 -16.19 -0.20 -1.74
N TYR A 250 -15.09 0.47 -1.40
CA TYR A 250 -15.00 1.94 -1.48
C TYR A 250 -14.50 2.44 -2.85
N GLY A 251 -14.45 1.56 -3.85
CA GLY A 251 -13.91 1.90 -5.16
C GLY A 251 -12.39 2.07 -5.11
N TRP A 252 -11.89 3.18 -5.63
CA TRP A 252 -10.45 3.45 -5.75
C TRP A 252 -9.93 4.31 -4.59
N ASP A 253 -10.46 4.09 -3.39
CA ASP A 253 -10.02 4.73 -2.14
C ASP A 253 -9.47 3.71 -1.14
N GLY A 254 -8.77 4.22 -0.13
CA GLY A 254 -8.35 3.43 1.02
C GLY A 254 -9.52 2.87 1.81
N SER A 255 -9.30 1.77 2.50
CA SER A 255 -10.32 1.08 3.29
C SER A 255 -9.70 0.44 4.52
N LEU A 256 -10.53 0.21 5.54
CA LEU A 256 -10.17 -0.68 6.64
C LEU A 256 -9.80 -2.07 6.09
N ALA A 257 -8.77 -2.68 6.67
CA ALA A 257 -8.41 -4.06 6.40
C ALA A 257 -9.15 -4.99 7.36
N TYR A 258 -9.95 -5.89 6.82
CA TYR A 258 -10.74 -6.87 7.57
C TYR A 258 -10.15 -8.25 7.45
N TYR A 259 -10.32 -9.09 8.48
CA TYR A 259 -9.79 -10.45 8.45
C TYR A 259 -10.65 -11.47 9.19
N LEU A 260 -10.41 -12.73 8.84
CA LEU A 260 -10.88 -13.93 9.52
C LEU A 260 -9.72 -14.91 9.68
N VAL A 261 -9.81 -15.82 10.65
CA VAL A 261 -8.77 -16.82 10.94
C VAL A 261 -9.36 -18.23 10.95
N SER A 262 -8.61 -19.20 10.44
CA SER A 262 -8.97 -20.62 10.48
C SER A 262 -7.74 -21.52 10.68
N ASP A 263 -7.95 -22.73 11.20
CA ASP A 263 -6.96 -23.81 11.22
C ASP A 263 -6.90 -24.59 9.89
N ASN A 264 -7.93 -24.42 9.05
CA ASN A 264 -8.03 -25.10 7.75
C ASN A 264 -8.37 -24.07 6.67
N ILE A 265 -7.73 -24.22 5.50
CA ILE A 265 -7.94 -23.29 4.37
C ILE A 265 -9.40 -23.25 3.88
N ARG A 266 -10.15 -24.34 4.07
CA ARG A 266 -11.58 -24.43 3.74
C ARG A 266 -12.50 -24.02 4.91
N GLY A 267 -11.91 -23.55 6.02
CA GLY A 267 -12.66 -23.13 7.21
C GLY A 267 -12.95 -24.26 8.21
N PRO A 268 -13.79 -24.02 9.23
CA PRO A 268 -14.53 -22.77 9.41
C PRO A 268 -13.63 -21.58 9.76
N TYR A 269 -13.93 -20.43 9.19
CA TYR A 269 -13.26 -19.16 9.52
C TYR A 269 -14.02 -18.44 10.64
N MET A 270 -13.26 -17.85 11.56
CA MET A 270 -13.82 -17.17 12.73
C MET A 270 -13.42 -15.70 12.77
N PRO A 271 -14.32 -14.83 13.24
CA PRO A 271 -15.74 -15.10 13.56
C PRO A 271 -16.55 -15.38 12.29
N THR A 272 -17.56 -16.23 12.40
CA THR A 272 -18.39 -16.62 11.26
C THR A 272 -19.24 -15.42 10.77
N ASN A 273 -19.23 -15.16 9.45
CA ASN A 273 -20.04 -14.14 8.78
C ASN A 273 -19.83 -12.68 9.21
N GLN A 274 -18.85 -12.39 10.06
CA GLN A 274 -18.47 -11.04 10.46
C GLN A 274 -16.95 -10.93 10.53
N MET A 275 -16.37 -10.10 9.69
CA MET A 275 -14.93 -9.90 9.68
C MET A 275 -14.50 -8.92 10.78
N LEU A 276 -13.36 -9.19 11.38
CA LEU A 276 -12.71 -8.29 12.34
C LEU A 276 -11.90 -7.23 11.60
N VAL A 277 -11.87 -6.03 12.12
CA VAL A 277 -10.95 -4.99 11.67
C VAL A 277 -9.56 -5.30 12.22
N MET A 278 -8.54 -5.22 11.37
CA MET A 278 -7.15 -5.39 11.79
C MET A 278 -6.72 -4.22 12.65
N LYS A 279 -6.27 -4.49 13.89
CA LYS A 279 -5.76 -3.47 14.81
C LYS A 279 -4.64 -2.64 14.16
N GLY A 280 -4.65 -1.34 14.38
CA GLY A 280 -3.68 -0.39 13.86
C GLY A 280 -3.98 0.12 12.44
N SER A 281 -4.94 -0.51 11.73
CA SER A 281 -5.36 -0.04 10.41
C SER A 281 -6.41 1.07 10.45
N GLU A 282 -7.04 1.28 11.60
CA GLU A 282 -8.18 2.20 11.76
C GLU A 282 -7.76 3.67 11.68
N ALA A 283 -6.54 3.98 12.12
CA ALA A 283 -6.07 5.36 12.25
C ALA A 283 -5.82 6.06 10.89
N ASP A 284 -5.65 5.30 9.82
CA ASP A 284 -5.35 5.83 8.49
C ASP A 284 -5.81 4.91 7.34
N TYR A 285 -6.81 4.08 7.59
CA TYR A 285 -7.30 3.10 6.61
C TYR A 285 -6.18 2.26 5.99
N ALA A 286 -5.38 1.60 6.87
CA ALA A 286 -4.21 0.84 6.46
C ALA A 286 -3.25 1.66 5.57
N HIS A 287 -2.90 2.86 6.02
CA HIS A 287 -2.09 3.83 5.30
C HIS A 287 -2.70 4.22 3.95
N ILE A 288 -4.02 4.44 3.95
CA ILE A 288 -4.79 4.88 2.78
C ILE A 288 -4.70 3.85 1.63
N THR A 289 -4.77 2.54 1.96
CA THR A 289 -4.72 1.49 0.96
C THR A 289 -5.98 0.64 0.92
N GLN A 290 -6.21 0.03 -0.22
CA GLN A 290 -7.01 -1.18 -0.33
C GLN A 290 -6.12 -2.40 -0.13
N THR A 291 -6.62 -3.42 0.54
CA THR A 291 -5.92 -4.70 0.71
C THR A 291 -5.60 -5.30 -0.66
N GLY A 292 -4.33 -5.57 -0.93
CA GLY A 292 -3.85 -6.12 -2.19
C GLY A 292 -3.45 -7.58 -2.07
N PHE A 293 -2.30 -7.85 -1.43
CA PHE A 293 -1.78 -9.19 -1.21
C PHE A 293 -0.86 -9.22 0.03
N PHE A 294 -0.34 -10.38 0.36
CA PHE A 294 0.63 -10.55 1.45
C PHE A 294 1.86 -11.31 0.96
N VAL A 295 2.99 -11.01 1.58
CA VAL A 295 4.22 -11.79 1.44
C VAL A 295 4.60 -12.34 2.80
N ASN A 296 4.78 -13.66 2.89
CA ASN A 296 5.30 -14.31 4.09
C ASN A 296 6.78 -14.61 3.92
N ILE A 297 7.59 -14.14 4.86
CA ILE A 297 9.04 -14.37 4.91
C ILE A 297 9.31 -15.31 6.09
N LYS A 298 9.70 -16.55 5.79
CA LYS A 298 10.23 -17.47 6.77
C LYS A 298 11.74 -17.26 6.88
N GLY A 299 12.16 -16.20 7.60
CA GLY A 299 13.56 -15.89 7.80
C GLY A 299 14.24 -16.81 8.81
N SER A 300 15.56 -16.73 8.94
CA SER A 300 16.34 -17.60 9.85
C SER A 300 16.11 -17.27 11.33
N GLU A 301 15.62 -16.07 11.67
CA GLU A 301 15.41 -15.63 13.04
C GLU A 301 13.94 -15.26 13.33
N GLN A 302 13.22 -14.82 12.32
CA GLN A 302 11.85 -14.35 12.47
C GLN A 302 11.00 -14.70 11.24
N GLU A 303 9.74 -15.08 11.49
CA GLU A 303 8.72 -15.14 10.46
C GLU A 303 8.00 -13.79 10.41
N THR A 304 8.03 -13.13 9.26
CA THR A 304 7.42 -11.81 9.05
C THR A 304 6.43 -11.86 7.90
N VAL A 305 5.24 -11.33 8.14
CA VAL A 305 4.22 -11.11 7.13
C VAL A 305 4.23 -9.64 6.72
N ILE A 306 4.34 -9.38 5.43
CA ILE A 306 4.23 -8.05 4.85
C ILE A 306 2.83 -7.89 4.25
N TYR A 307 2.10 -6.89 4.71
CA TYR A 307 0.89 -6.39 4.07
C TYR A 307 1.29 -5.54 2.88
N CYS A 308 0.79 -5.88 1.70
CA CYS A 308 1.02 -5.13 0.46
C CYS A 308 -0.30 -4.55 0.00
N GLY A 309 -0.45 -3.24 0.14
CA GLY A 309 -1.66 -2.50 -0.21
C GLY A 309 -1.50 -1.73 -1.51
N ASP A 310 -2.62 -1.49 -2.18
CA ASP A 310 -2.69 -0.61 -3.33
C ASP A 310 -3.24 0.75 -2.88
N ARG A 311 -2.47 1.82 -3.01
CA ARG A 311 -2.97 3.18 -2.90
C ARG A 311 -3.39 3.64 -4.29
N TRP A 312 -4.68 3.67 -4.50
CA TRP A 312 -5.27 4.07 -5.78
C TRP A 312 -5.27 5.59 -5.96
N ALA A 313 -5.52 6.04 -7.17
CA ALA A 313 -5.69 7.44 -7.51
C ALA A 313 -6.95 7.59 -8.37
N ASP A 314 -8.11 7.77 -7.72
CA ASP A 314 -9.43 7.81 -8.39
C ASP A 314 -9.50 8.92 -9.45
N PHE A 315 -9.02 10.11 -9.13
CA PHE A 315 -8.99 11.25 -10.06
C PHE A 315 -8.08 11.03 -11.28
N ALA A 316 -7.11 10.14 -11.19
CA ALA A 316 -6.17 9.81 -12.28
C ALA A 316 -6.60 8.58 -13.08
N GLY A 317 -7.90 8.21 -13.04
CA GLY A 317 -8.44 7.12 -13.84
C GLY A 317 -8.20 5.74 -13.24
N ASN A 318 -8.19 5.60 -11.95
CA ASN A 318 -8.04 4.34 -11.20
C ASN A 318 -6.64 3.71 -11.35
N GLY A 319 -6.35 2.68 -10.60
CA GLY A 319 -5.19 1.80 -10.79
C GLY A 319 -3.82 2.46 -10.96
N LEU A 320 -3.76 3.78 -11.00
CA LEU A 320 -2.55 4.58 -10.99
C LEU A 320 -2.34 5.07 -9.56
N GLY A 321 -1.25 4.69 -8.92
CA GLY A 321 -1.00 5.08 -7.55
C GLY A 321 0.29 4.48 -7.03
N TYR A 322 0.40 4.38 -5.72
CA TYR A 322 1.57 3.82 -5.06
C TYR A 322 1.33 2.37 -4.64
N ASN A 323 2.39 1.56 -4.67
CA ASN A 323 2.45 0.33 -3.90
C ASN A 323 2.94 0.68 -2.50
N GLN A 324 2.25 0.17 -1.47
CA GLN A 324 2.51 0.50 -0.06
C GLN A 324 2.68 -0.79 0.72
N TRP A 325 3.83 -0.99 1.36
CA TRP A 325 4.15 -2.24 2.06
C TRP A 325 4.48 -2.00 3.52
N PHE A 326 3.92 -2.85 4.39
CA PHE A 326 4.00 -2.68 5.85
C PHE A 326 4.24 -4.01 6.55
N PRO A 327 5.12 -4.05 7.56
CA PRO A 327 5.30 -5.24 8.36
C PRO A 327 4.12 -5.42 9.31
N LEU A 328 3.58 -6.64 9.40
CA LEU A 328 2.63 -6.99 10.44
C LEU A 328 3.35 -7.45 11.70
N SER A 329 2.76 -7.13 12.85
CA SER A 329 3.08 -7.74 14.14
C SER A 329 1.91 -8.59 14.61
N PHE A 330 2.12 -9.45 15.61
CA PHE A 330 1.08 -10.34 16.10
C PHE A 330 1.04 -10.37 17.62
N GLU A 331 -0.16 -10.21 18.18
CA GLU A 331 -0.48 -10.50 19.57
C GLU A 331 -1.26 -11.81 19.61
N GLY A 332 -0.55 -12.93 19.87
CA GLY A 332 -1.14 -14.26 19.72
C GLY A 332 -1.59 -14.54 18.27
N LYS A 333 -2.91 -14.61 18.05
CA LYS A 333 -3.52 -14.79 16.73
C LYS A 333 -3.98 -13.46 16.09
N THR A 334 -3.89 -12.36 16.81
CA THR A 334 -4.39 -11.06 16.35
C THR A 334 -3.30 -10.33 15.57
N PRO A 335 -3.49 -10.07 14.27
CA PRO A 335 -2.58 -9.26 13.49
C PRO A 335 -2.69 -7.79 13.89
N TYR A 336 -1.56 -7.11 13.87
CA TYR A 336 -1.43 -5.68 14.11
C TYR A 336 -0.73 -5.02 12.92
N PHE A 337 -1.35 -3.99 12.38
CA PHE A 337 -0.82 -3.21 11.26
C PHE A 337 0.13 -2.13 11.78
N ASN A 338 1.38 -2.15 11.32
CA ASN A 338 2.34 -1.10 11.61
C ASN A 338 2.37 -0.11 10.45
N SER A 339 1.59 0.96 10.55
CA SER A 339 1.61 2.03 9.56
C SER A 339 2.93 2.80 9.64
N LEU A 340 3.82 2.53 8.71
CA LEU A 340 5.17 3.10 8.61
C LEU A 340 5.39 3.71 7.23
N ASN A 341 5.80 4.97 7.19
CA ASN A 341 6.20 5.59 5.93
C ASN A 341 7.56 5.07 5.46
N SER A 342 8.46 4.73 6.40
CA SER A 342 9.81 4.25 6.08
C SER A 342 10.28 3.19 7.09
N TRP A 343 10.75 2.03 6.60
CA TRP A 343 11.23 0.93 7.42
C TRP A 343 12.24 0.07 6.68
N ASN A 344 13.05 -0.68 7.43
CA ASN A 344 14.09 -1.55 6.87
C ASN A 344 13.69 -3.01 7.03
N LEU A 345 14.01 -3.81 6.01
CA LEU A 345 13.77 -5.25 5.96
C LEU A 345 15.06 -6.00 5.71
N ASP A 346 15.32 -7.03 6.51
CA ASP A 346 16.27 -8.10 6.19
C ASP A 346 15.48 -9.39 5.85
N ALA A 347 15.31 -9.66 4.57
CA ALA A 347 14.56 -10.83 4.12
C ALA A 347 15.25 -12.16 4.43
N THR A 348 16.55 -12.18 4.75
CA THR A 348 17.28 -13.40 5.15
C THR A 348 16.96 -13.80 6.57
N THR A 349 17.00 -12.84 7.49
CA THR A 349 16.65 -13.08 8.90
C THR A 349 15.17 -12.96 9.18
N GLY A 350 14.42 -12.28 8.32
CA GLY A 350 13.02 -11.92 8.52
C GLY A 350 12.82 -10.72 9.44
N LYS A 351 13.88 -10.11 9.95
CA LYS A 351 13.80 -8.94 10.85
C LYS A 351 13.46 -7.67 10.10
N TRP A 352 12.76 -6.79 10.80
CA TRP A 352 12.48 -5.45 10.35
C TRP A 352 12.62 -4.42 11.48
N ASN A 353 12.86 -3.17 11.14
CA ASN A 353 12.89 -2.05 12.08
C ASN A 353 12.42 -0.76 11.40
N VAL A 354 11.99 0.20 12.23
CA VAL A 354 11.61 1.54 11.78
C VAL A 354 12.84 2.27 11.27
N ALA A 355 12.74 2.88 10.09
CA ALA A 355 13.82 3.69 9.55
C ALA A 355 13.93 5.06 10.26
N ALA A 356 15.10 5.66 10.20
CA ALA A 356 15.36 6.92 10.90
C ALA A 356 14.55 8.11 10.34
N ASP A 357 14.18 8.03 9.07
CA ASP A 357 13.37 9.04 8.36
C ASP A 357 11.87 8.74 8.34
N ASN A 358 11.39 7.82 9.21
CA ASN A 358 9.98 7.49 9.28
C ASN A 358 9.15 8.70 9.74
N ASP A 359 8.05 8.96 9.03
CA ASP A 359 7.00 9.87 9.46
C ASP A 359 6.05 9.18 10.44
N TYR A 360 5.72 9.83 11.54
CA TYR A 360 4.87 9.28 12.59
C TYR A 360 3.41 9.77 12.53
N VAL A 361 3.09 10.72 11.64
CA VAL A 361 1.72 11.22 11.48
C VAL A 361 0.86 10.18 10.77
N LYS A 362 -0.33 9.94 11.28
CA LYS A 362 -1.33 9.10 10.64
C LYS A 362 -2.29 9.96 9.84
N ASN A 363 -2.58 9.55 8.60
CA ASN A 363 -3.48 10.30 7.72
C ASN A 363 -3.09 11.80 7.62
N GLY A 364 -1.79 12.09 7.46
CA GLY A 364 -1.27 13.45 7.35
C GLY A 364 -1.68 14.18 6.08
N SER A 365 -2.03 13.43 5.04
CA SER A 365 -2.59 13.93 3.78
C SER A 365 -4.12 13.93 3.74
N PHE A 366 -4.81 13.58 4.82
CA PHE A 366 -6.28 13.56 4.95
C PHE A 366 -7.03 12.71 3.91
N GLU A 367 -6.35 11.80 3.24
CA GLU A 367 -6.90 10.95 2.18
C GLU A 367 -7.75 9.78 2.71
N ALA A 368 -7.61 9.40 3.99
CA ALA A 368 -8.35 8.27 4.57
C ALA A 368 -9.87 8.49 4.66
N ASP A 369 -10.33 9.72 4.56
CA ASP A 369 -11.74 10.05 4.63
C ASP A 369 -12.36 10.23 3.25
N ARG A 370 -13.63 9.83 3.12
CA ARG A 370 -14.38 9.94 1.87
C ARG A 370 -15.56 10.89 2.01
N LYS A 371 -15.66 11.83 1.10
CA LYS A 371 -16.84 12.69 0.98
C LYS A 371 -18.05 11.96 0.38
N ARG A 372 -17.81 10.98 -0.50
CA ARG A 372 -18.86 10.21 -1.18
C ARG A 372 -18.66 8.73 -0.92
N ILE A 373 -19.31 8.21 0.09
CA ILE A 373 -19.34 6.78 0.38
C ILE A 373 -20.58 6.19 -0.29
N PRO A 374 -20.48 5.05 -1.00
CA PRO A 374 -21.62 4.38 -1.59
C PRO A 374 -22.74 4.13 -0.55
N SER A 375 -23.98 4.35 -0.92
CA SER A 375 -25.13 4.32 0.01
C SER A 375 -25.28 3.02 0.81
N VAL A 376 -24.85 1.91 0.24
CA VAL A 376 -24.87 0.59 0.89
C VAL A 376 -23.79 0.38 1.95
N VAL A 377 -22.82 1.32 2.06
CA VAL A 377 -21.63 1.16 2.92
C VAL A 377 -21.30 2.49 3.62
N LYS A 378 -22.30 3.22 4.08
CA LYS A 378 -22.08 4.48 4.81
C LYS A 378 -21.61 4.23 6.25
N PRO A 379 -20.34 4.38 6.61
CA PRO A 379 -19.97 4.49 8.01
C PRO A 379 -20.48 5.84 8.54
N VAL A 380 -20.96 5.83 9.77
CA VAL A 380 -21.21 7.08 10.51
C VAL A 380 -19.86 7.58 11.01
N GLN A 381 -19.37 8.66 10.46
CA GLN A 381 -18.14 9.32 10.90
C GLN A 381 -18.47 10.64 11.60
N THR A 382 -18.00 10.79 12.82
CA THR A 382 -18.16 11.98 13.63
C THR A 382 -16.85 12.76 13.77
N GLN A 383 -15.74 12.19 13.30
CA GLN A 383 -14.39 12.77 13.34
C GLN A 383 -13.62 12.36 12.09
N LEU A 384 -12.57 13.11 11.75
CA LEU A 384 -11.58 12.71 10.77
C LEU A 384 -10.84 11.46 11.23
N THR A 385 -10.54 10.58 10.30
CA THR A 385 -9.76 9.37 10.57
C THR A 385 -8.36 9.73 11.04
N GLY A 386 -7.98 9.25 12.22
CA GLY A 386 -6.69 9.54 12.86
C GLY A 386 -6.56 10.89 13.55
N TRP A 387 -7.56 11.77 13.44
CA TRP A 387 -7.55 13.10 14.04
C TRP A 387 -8.77 13.32 14.93
N ALA A 388 -8.57 13.99 16.04
CA ALA A 388 -9.65 14.43 16.93
C ALA A 388 -9.97 15.89 16.71
N THR A 389 -11.27 16.25 16.78
CA THR A 389 -11.73 17.63 16.72
C THR A 389 -12.40 18.01 18.03
N GLN A 390 -11.90 19.06 18.68
CA GLN A 390 -12.52 19.70 19.83
C GLN A 390 -13.17 21.01 19.40
N ILE A 391 -14.49 21.10 19.47
CA ILE A 391 -15.26 22.32 19.24
C ILE A 391 -15.34 23.07 20.55
N ILE A 392 -14.66 24.22 20.63
CA ILE A 392 -14.64 25.11 21.81
C ILE A 392 -15.75 26.16 21.68
N ALA A 393 -15.95 26.66 20.45
CA ALA A 393 -17.06 27.58 20.11
C ALA A 393 -17.44 27.37 18.63
N GLY A 394 -18.65 27.77 18.26
CA GLY A 394 -19.20 27.65 16.91
C GLY A 394 -20.14 26.46 16.75
N ASN A 395 -20.45 26.12 15.49
CA ASN A 395 -21.38 25.05 15.17
C ASN A 395 -20.77 23.66 15.36
N LYS A 396 -21.62 22.67 15.62
CA LYS A 396 -21.24 21.26 15.60
C LYS A 396 -20.88 20.83 14.17
N ILE A 397 -19.91 19.94 14.06
CA ILE A 397 -19.47 19.32 12.81
C ILE A 397 -19.91 17.87 12.80
N SER A 398 -20.32 17.38 11.63
CA SER A 398 -20.61 15.98 11.40
C SER A 398 -19.98 15.55 10.07
N LEU A 399 -19.34 14.40 10.04
CA LEU A 399 -18.73 13.80 8.85
C LEU A 399 -19.55 12.61 8.31
N ASP A 400 -20.75 12.37 8.83
CA ASP A 400 -21.53 11.17 8.57
C ASP A 400 -22.27 11.17 7.23
N SER A 401 -22.26 12.25 6.49
CA SER A 401 -23.02 12.36 5.26
C SER A 401 -22.31 13.09 4.15
N ALA A 402 -22.86 12.97 2.94
CA ALA A 402 -22.42 13.76 1.79
C ALA A 402 -22.55 15.28 1.99
N ASN A 403 -23.25 15.72 3.03
CA ASN A 403 -23.50 17.11 3.37
C ASN A 403 -22.65 17.62 4.53
N SER A 404 -21.69 16.85 4.97
CA SER A 404 -20.79 17.20 6.07
C SER A 404 -19.35 17.34 5.60
N PRO A 405 -19.01 18.41 4.91
CA PRO A 405 -17.68 18.61 4.36
C PRO A 405 -16.74 19.37 5.27
N ASP A 406 -17.16 19.73 6.49
CA ASP A 406 -16.53 20.81 7.23
C ASP A 406 -15.08 20.53 7.67
N LEU A 407 -14.66 19.27 7.69
CA LEU A 407 -13.28 18.91 8.03
C LEU A 407 -12.51 18.28 6.86
N ASN A 408 -13.17 18.00 5.74
CA ASN A 408 -12.52 17.41 4.57
C ASN A 408 -12.97 18.15 3.31
N TYR A 409 -12.03 18.60 2.50
CA TYR A 409 -12.26 19.38 1.29
C TYR A 409 -11.59 18.73 0.09
N PHE A 410 -12.27 18.70 -1.07
CA PHE A 410 -11.68 18.22 -2.31
C PHE A 410 -10.71 19.20 -2.91
N ASN A 411 -9.48 18.74 -3.14
CA ASN A 411 -8.42 19.47 -3.82
C ASN A 411 -8.73 19.57 -5.31
N THR A 412 -8.60 20.78 -5.85
CA THR A 412 -8.61 21.00 -7.30
C THR A 412 -7.30 20.50 -7.92
N GLU A 413 -7.23 20.40 -9.25
CA GLU A 413 -5.98 20.08 -9.95
C GLU A 413 -4.87 21.09 -9.63
N ALA A 414 -5.21 22.37 -9.47
CA ALA A 414 -4.26 23.41 -9.05
C ALA A 414 -3.77 23.18 -7.62
N ASP A 415 -4.64 22.75 -6.70
CA ASP A 415 -4.23 22.40 -5.34
C ASP A 415 -3.29 21.19 -5.35
N ARG A 416 -3.60 20.14 -6.14
CA ARG A 416 -2.80 18.91 -6.23
C ARG A 416 -1.39 19.09 -6.81
N LYS A 417 -1.09 20.23 -7.41
CA LYS A 417 0.29 20.62 -7.79
C LYS A 417 1.14 20.99 -6.58
N GLU A 418 0.50 21.36 -5.48
CA GLU A 418 1.16 21.84 -4.27
C GLU A 418 1.07 20.87 -3.09
N VAL A 419 0.02 20.03 -3.06
CA VAL A 419 -0.28 19.06 -1.99
C VAL A 419 -0.62 17.70 -2.55
N ILE A 420 -0.47 16.64 -1.74
CA ILE A 420 -0.67 15.27 -2.19
C ILE A 420 -2.15 14.88 -2.14
N GLY A 421 -2.68 14.39 -3.27
CA GLY A 421 -3.97 13.70 -3.30
C GLY A 421 -5.19 14.60 -3.46
N GLU A 422 -6.35 14.01 -3.17
CA GLU A 422 -7.66 14.59 -3.49
C GLU A 422 -8.27 15.41 -2.36
N LYS A 423 -7.76 15.29 -1.14
CA LYS A 423 -8.42 15.83 0.05
C LYS A 423 -7.45 16.64 0.91
N SER A 424 -8.00 17.56 1.67
CA SER A 424 -7.29 18.34 2.68
C SER A 424 -8.19 18.59 3.89
N LEU A 425 -7.63 18.79 5.06
CA LEU A 425 -8.36 19.30 6.21
C LEU A 425 -8.95 20.67 5.88
N TYR A 426 -10.21 20.89 6.25
CA TYR A 426 -10.88 22.18 6.08
C TYR A 426 -11.51 22.64 7.39
N ILE A 427 -10.94 23.69 7.99
CA ILE A 427 -11.41 24.29 9.23
C ILE A 427 -12.10 25.60 8.90
N ASN A 428 -13.42 25.66 9.07
CA ASN A 428 -14.22 26.87 8.84
C ASN A 428 -15.52 26.85 9.65
N ASP A 429 -16.23 27.97 9.67
CA ASP A 429 -17.60 28.05 10.13
C ASP A 429 -18.30 29.27 9.52
N LYS A 430 -19.65 29.24 9.48
CA LYS A 430 -20.50 30.37 9.09
C LYS A 430 -20.74 31.37 10.22
N VAL A 431 -20.34 31.04 11.44
CA VAL A 431 -20.38 31.86 12.64
C VAL A 431 -18.95 32.00 13.21
N ASN A 432 -18.77 32.89 14.20
CA ASN A 432 -17.50 32.92 14.93
C ASN A 432 -17.26 31.59 15.61
N PHE A 433 -16.04 31.07 15.53
CA PHE A 433 -15.73 29.75 15.99
C PHE A 433 -14.35 29.66 16.65
N LYS A 434 -14.21 28.63 17.49
CA LYS A 434 -12.93 28.20 18.03
C LYS A 434 -12.85 26.69 18.02
N ARG A 435 -11.84 26.14 17.33
CA ARG A 435 -11.66 24.70 17.13
C ARG A 435 -10.22 24.30 17.28
N LYS A 436 -10.03 23.08 17.76
CA LYS A 436 -8.75 22.43 17.87
C LYS A 436 -8.87 21.11 17.12
N VAL A 437 -8.04 20.90 16.08
CA VAL A 437 -7.92 19.64 15.36
C VAL A 437 -6.54 19.08 15.67
N PHE A 438 -6.46 17.84 16.20
CA PHE A 438 -5.21 17.35 16.75
C PHE A 438 -5.08 15.82 16.64
N GLN A 439 -3.85 15.36 16.70
CA GLN A 439 -3.50 13.94 16.80
C GLN A 439 -2.57 13.74 17.99
N ILE A 440 -2.83 12.67 18.77
CA ILE A 440 -1.92 12.22 19.82
C ILE A 440 -1.12 11.04 19.29
N ILE A 441 0.17 11.26 19.08
CA ILE A 441 1.09 10.24 18.61
C ILE A 441 1.77 9.62 19.83
N THR A 442 1.69 8.28 19.95
CA THR A 442 2.30 7.53 21.05
C THR A 442 3.04 6.31 20.52
N SER A 443 4.02 5.84 21.28
CA SER A 443 4.60 4.52 21.02
C SER A 443 3.54 3.43 21.05
N THR A 444 3.65 2.49 20.13
CA THR A 444 2.89 1.23 20.16
C THR A 444 3.77 0.11 20.74
N PRO A 445 3.24 -1.09 21.01
CA PRO A 445 4.07 -2.22 21.44
C PRO A 445 5.18 -2.59 20.44
N TYR A 446 5.01 -2.23 19.15
CA TYR A 446 5.89 -2.64 18.06
C TYR A 446 6.67 -1.49 17.43
N VAL A 447 6.16 -0.27 17.51
CA VAL A 447 6.75 0.94 16.95
C VAL A 447 6.95 1.97 18.03
N LYS A 448 8.19 2.28 18.35
CA LYS A 448 8.53 3.26 19.37
C LYS A 448 8.67 4.66 18.75
N LEU A 449 7.99 5.62 19.36
CA LEU A 449 8.30 7.04 19.18
C LEU A 449 9.48 7.37 20.12
N ALA A 450 10.70 7.28 19.60
CA ALA A 450 11.91 7.43 20.42
C ALA A 450 12.05 8.85 20.95
N ASP A 451 12.57 9.00 22.15
CA ASP A 451 12.96 10.32 22.68
C ASP A 451 13.97 10.99 21.74
N GLY A 452 13.90 12.30 21.64
CA GLY A 452 14.79 13.08 20.79
C GLY A 452 14.18 14.35 20.21
N THR A 453 14.86 14.89 19.22
CA THR A 453 14.46 16.13 18.53
C THR A 453 13.71 15.78 17.25
N TYR A 454 12.60 16.48 17.01
CA TYR A 454 11.73 16.28 15.84
C TYR A 454 11.44 17.58 15.11
N THR A 455 11.02 17.46 13.87
CA THR A 455 10.48 18.55 13.06
C THR A 455 9.05 18.21 12.65
N LEU A 456 8.13 19.14 12.86
CA LEU A 456 6.74 19.08 12.38
C LEU A 456 6.60 20.04 11.20
N THR A 457 6.08 19.56 10.09
CA THR A 457 5.79 20.35 8.90
C THR A 457 4.33 20.18 8.49
N ALA A 458 3.79 21.16 7.79
CA ALA A 458 2.49 21.08 7.13
C ALA A 458 2.45 22.03 5.94
N LYS A 459 1.56 21.76 4.99
CA LYS A 459 1.11 22.73 3.98
C LYS A 459 -0.16 23.40 4.47
N VAL A 460 -0.25 24.71 4.34
CA VAL A 460 -1.42 25.49 4.77
C VAL A 460 -1.82 26.54 3.75
N LYS A 461 -3.14 26.80 3.70
CA LYS A 461 -3.76 27.85 2.90
C LYS A 461 -4.91 28.44 3.70
N ASN A 462 -4.96 29.76 3.88
CA ASN A 462 -5.98 30.41 4.72
C ASN A 462 -6.36 31.79 4.20
N ASN A 463 -7.58 32.23 4.51
CA ASN A 463 -7.98 33.63 4.35
C ASN A 463 -7.75 34.44 5.65
N ASN A 464 -8.02 35.72 5.56
CA ASN A 464 -8.10 36.60 6.72
C ASN A 464 -9.30 36.27 7.63
N GLY A 465 -9.27 36.75 8.85
CA GLY A 465 -10.41 36.67 9.77
C GLY A 465 -10.15 35.80 11.00
N PHE A 466 -8.92 35.38 11.23
CA PHE A 466 -8.55 34.67 12.45
C PHE A 466 -8.08 35.67 13.53
N ASN A 467 -8.60 35.47 14.76
CA ASN A 467 -8.03 36.08 15.96
C ASN A 467 -6.75 35.35 16.37
N LYS A 468 -6.74 34.02 16.15
CA LYS A 468 -5.59 33.16 16.33
C LYS A 468 -5.67 31.94 15.38
N LEU A 469 -4.60 31.68 14.65
CA LEU A 469 -4.41 30.47 13.86
C LEU A 469 -2.99 29.97 14.10
N GLU A 470 -2.86 28.76 14.64
CA GLU A 470 -1.54 28.20 14.94
C GLU A 470 -1.47 26.70 14.67
N MET A 471 -0.32 26.23 14.17
CA MET A 471 0.13 24.85 14.26
C MET A 471 0.91 24.70 15.57
N TYR A 472 0.76 23.57 16.27
CA TYR A 472 1.45 23.36 17.54
C TYR A 472 1.89 21.90 17.72
N ALA A 473 2.88 21.71 18.62
CA ALA A 473 3.26 20.43 19.18
C ALA A 473 3.42 20.55 20.69
N LEU A 474 2.79 19.62 21.45
CA LEU A 474 2.84 19.60 22.90
C LEU A 474 3.51 18.29 23.36
N SER A 475 4.67 18.39 24.02
CA SER A 475 5.40 17.23 24.54
C SER A 475 6.14 17.60 25.83
N GLY A 476 6.08 16.72 26.84
CA GLY A 476 6.75 16.91 28.13
C GLY A 476 6.36 18.24 28.83
N GLY A 477 5.11 18.68 28.68
CA GLY A 477 4.60 19.94 29.23
C GLY A 477 5.07 21.22 28.50
N LYS A 478 5.84 21.07 27.42
CA LYS A 478 6.28 22.21 26.60
C LYS A 478 5.43 22.33 25.35
N ASN A 479 5.05 23.56 25.02
CA ASN A 479 4.34 23.89 23.77
C ASN A 479 5.33 24.50 22.78
N PHE A 480 5.37 23.96 21.58
CA PHE A 480 6.11 24.45 20.42
C PHE A 480 5.05 24.86 19.40
N ASN A 481 5.10 26.08 18.89
CA ASN A 481 4.08 26.54 17.97
C ASN A 481 4.61 27.41 16.84
N TYR A 482 3.83 27.47 15.77
CA TYR A 482 3.96 28.38 14.64
C TYR A 482 2.64 29.13 14.49
N VAL A 483 2.66 30.45 14.64
CA VAL A 483 1.48 31.32 14.51
C VAL A 483 1.41 31.86 13.08
N LEU A 484 0.30 31.58 12.40
CA LEU A 484 0.01 32.16 11.10
C LEU A 484 -0.61 33.54 11.33
N LYS A 485 0.07 34.59 10.88
CA LYS A 485 -0.34 36.00 11.11
C LYS A 485 -1.11 36.59 9.94
N ASP A 486 -0.77 36.13 8.73
CA ASP A 486 -1.23 36.73 7.49
C ASP A 486 -2.11 35.77 6.68
N GLU A 487 -2.85 36.31 5.74
CA GLU A 487 -3.55 35.55 4.74
C GLU A 487 -2.55 34.85 3.80
N ASN A 488 -2.83 33.58 3.51
CA ASN A 488 -2.07 32.79 2.56
C ASN A 488 -3.03 32.24 1.51
N ALA A 489 -3.21 32.99 0.43
CA ALA A 489 -4.09 32.62 -0.68
C ALA A 489 -3.59 31.39 -1.45
N ASN A 490 -2.29 31.10 -1.38
CA ASN A 490 -1.65 29.91 -1.97
C ASN A 490 -1.14 28.96 -0.88
N TRP A 491 -0.94 27.70 -1.23
CA TRP A 491 -0.33 26.74 -0.33
C TRP A 491 1.09 27.14 0.04
N GLN A 492 1.39 27.11 1.33
CA GLN A 492 2.73 27.35 1.83
C GLN A 492 3.13 26.33 2.90
N SER A 493 4.41 26.00 2.92
CA SER A 493 4.97 25.13 3.95
C SER A 493 5.23 25.90 5.23
N ILE A 494 4.77 25.38 6.35
CA ILE A 494 5.10 25.87 7.68
C ILE A 494 5.85 24.79 8.46
N THR A 495 6.74 25.21 9.37
CA THR A 495 7.64 24.27 10.06
C THR A 495 7.86 24.68 11.50
N ILE A 496 7.74 23.71 12.42
CA ILE A 496 8.23 23.82 13.80
C ILE A 496 9.44 22.90 13.93
N LYS A 497 10.60 23.48 14.18
CA LYS A 497 11.85 22.77 14.42
C LYS A 497 12.12 22.57 15.89
N ASN A 498 13.04 21.65 16.23
CA ASN A 498 13.55 21.43 17.58
C ASN A 498 12.47 21.05 18.61
N ILE A 499 11.47 20.29 18.19
CA ILE A 499 10.47 19.74 19.08
C ILE A 499 11.13 18.62 19.89
N ILE A 500 11.21 18.78 21.20
CA ILE A 500 11.78 17.76 22.09
C ILE A 500 10.69 16.78 22.51
N ILE A 501 10.70 15.59 21.98
CA ILE A 501 9.79 14.51 22.38
C ILE A 501 10.41 13.73 23.53
N LYS A 502 9.63 13.47 24.58
CA LYS A 502 9.98 12.67 25.75
C LYS A 502 8.88 11.70 26.09
N ALA A 503 9.27 10.57 26.69
CA ALA A 503 8.36 9.50 27.14
C ALA A 503 7.47 8.95 26.01
N GLY A 504 7.96 8.96 24.77
CA GLY A 504 7.28 8.36 23.62
C GLY A 504 5.89 8.93 23.32
N LYS A 505 5.65 10.23 23.57
CA LYS A 505 4.34 10.86 23.36
C LYS A 505 4.47 12.33 22.93
N VAL A 506 3.65 12.70 21.95
CA VAL A 506 3.45 14.10 21.53
C VAL A 506 2.01 14.28 21.06
N GLU A 507 1.45 15.43 21.33
CA GLU A 507 0.23 15.92 20.68
C GLU A 507 0.63 16.96 19.65
N ILE A 508 0.16 16.82 18.42
CA ILE A 508 0.33 17.80 17.33
C ILE A 508 -1.05 18.27 16.85
N GLY A 509 -1.14 19.48 16.33
CA GLY A 509 -2.43 19.93 15.82
C GLY A 509 -2.47 21.39 15.39
N PHE A 510 -3.72 21.83 15.15
CA PHE A 510 -4.08 23.18 14.71
C PHE A 510 -5.11 23.75 15.65
N LEU A 511 -4.91 24.99 16.11
CA LEU A 511 -5.87 25.77 16.85
C LEU A 511 -6.31 26.96 15.99
N ALA A 512 -7.60 27.02 15.70
CA ALA A 512 -8.22 28.08 14.91
C ALA A 512 -9.28 28.80 15.74
N ASP A 513 -9.11 30.11 15.99
CA ASP A 513 -10.05 31.02 16.59
C ASP A 513 -10.40 32.06 15.50
N GLY A 514 -11.53 31.86 14.81
CA GLY A 514 -11.88 32.56 13.59
C GLY A 514 -13.24 33.29 13.68
N LYS A 515 -13.36 34.37 12.92
CA LYS A 515 -14.62 35.04 12.62
C LYS A 515 -15.44 34.19 11.64
N ALA A 516 -16.72 34.50 11.51
CA ALA A 516 -17.59 33.90 10.50
C ALA A 516 -16.93 33.91 9.11
N ASN A 517 -16.95 32.79 8.41
CA ASN A 517 -16.38 32.56 7.08
C ASN A 517 -14.83 32.60 6.99
N ALA A 518 -14.13 32.72 8.12
CA ALA A 518 -12.70 32.44 8.14
C ALA A 518 -12.49 30.96 7.81
N PHE A 519 -11.47 30.63 7.00
CA PHE A 519 -11.12 29.25 6.68
C PHE A 519 -9.60 29.02 6.70
N CYS A 520 -9.23 27.84 7.10
CA CYS A 520 -7.89 27.30 6.94
C CYS A 520 -7.98 25.90 6.33
N ARG A 521 -7.20 25.66 5.27
CA ARG A 521 -6.96 24.33 4.72
C ARG A 521 -5.57 23.87 5.13
N VAL A 522 -5.45 22.58 5.46
CA VAL A 522 -4.19 21.96 5.88
C VAL A 522 -3.99 20.66 5.14
N ASP A 523 -2.76 20.37 4.76
CA ASP A 523 -2.37 19.14 4.10
C ASP A 523 -0.91 18.77 4.39
N ASP A 524 -0.50 17.56 3.98
CA ASP A 524 0.89 17.07 4.05
C ASP A 524 1.54 17.26 5.43
N VAL A 525 0.79 16.94 6.49
CA VAL A 525 1.31 17.03 7.86
C VAL A 525 2.28 15.90 8.12
N SER A 526 3.49 16.22 8.58
CA SER A 526 4.59 15.27 8.79
C SER A 526 5.36 15.56 10.06
N LEU A 527 5.69 14.51 10.83
CA LEU A 527 6.52 14.57 12.04
C LEU A 527 7.67 13.58 11.93
N VAL A 528 8.86 14.08 11.69
CA VAL A 528 10.06 13.28 11.46
C VAL A 528 11.13 13.60 12.50
N LYS A 529 11.86 12.56 12.93
CA LYS A 529 12.99 12.72 13.86
C LYS A 529 14.16 13.38 13.15
N VAL A 530 14.78 14.37 13.81
CA VAL A 530 16.02 14.97 13.33
C VAL A 530 17.16 13.96 13.56
N GLN A 531 17.93 13.69 12.51
CA GLN A 531 19.08 12.79 12.55
C GLN A 531 20.28 13.43 13.25
#